data_1a8d05f525b96f5fab5f26d677abe2b1
#
_entry.id   1a8d05f525b96f5fab5f26d677abe2b1
#
_cell.length_a   1.000
_cell.length_b   1.000
_cell.length_c   1.000
_cell.angle_alpha   90.00
_cell.angle_beta   90.00
_cell.angle_gamma   90.00
#
_symmetry.space_group_name_H-M   'P 1'
#
loop_
_entity.id
_entity.type
_entity.pdbx_description
1 polymer ?
#
loop_
_entity_poly.entity_id
_entity_poly.type
_entity_poly.pdbx_seq_one_letter_code
_entity_poly.pdbx_strand_id
1 'polypeptide(L)'
;ARPDRPAAAQNQMIFFQIATGGVDGTYYPLGTAIANAISLPPGSRPCEEAEECGVQDLVASAQSSNGSVDNVNAVEVGLVSSAFAQADIVYAAYSGTGPFAGKPPMTKLRALGHLYPEVLHVLARKEAKINSVRDLIGKRVSIDEPGSGLLVMVRDIFAAYGIDENDMTASYLKPGPAVDMLARGELDALFQIS
;
A
#
# COMPACT_ATOMS: atom_id res chain seq x y z
N ALA A 1 -28.86 5.40 53.31
CA ALA A 1 -28.57 4.67 52.12
C ALA A 1 -28.02 5.64 51.09
N ARG A 2 -26.78 5.46 50.62
CA ARG A 2 -26.21 6.21 49.45
C ARG A 2 -26.81 5.59 48.18
N PRO A 3 -27.30 6.38 47.24
CA PRO A 3 -27.71 5.85 45.95
C PRO A 3 -26.48 5.28 45.26
N ASP A 4 -26.60 4.06 44.77
CA ASP A 4 -25.60 3.40 43.91
C ASP A 4 -25.32 4.30 42.69
N ARG A 5 -24.07 4.80 42.58
CA ARG A 5 -23.60 5.39 41.33
C ARG A 5 -23.66 4.31 40.27
N PRO A 6 -24.31 4.55 39.11
CA PRO A 6 -24.21 3.61 38.01
C PRO A 6 -22.72 3.45 37.67
N ALA A 7 -22.28 2.19 37.54
CA ALA A 7 -20.95 1.88 37.04
C ALA A 7 -20.76 2.61 35.71
N ALA A 8 -19.72 3.45 35.64
CA ALA A 8 -19.34 4.07 34.37
C ALA A 8 -19.15 2.93 33.35
N ALA A 9 -19.88 3.00 32.24
CA ALA A 9 -19.65 2.09 31.12
C ALA A 9 -18.14 2.19 30.80
N GLN A 10 -17.43 1.07 30.89
CA GLN A 10 -16.05 1.01 30.45
C GLN A 10 -16.08 1.25 28.95
N ASN A 11 -15.68 2.44 28.52
CA ASN A 11 -15.48 2.74 27.10
C ASN A 11 -14.45 1.74 26.57
N GLN A 12 -14.91 0.85 25.70
CA GLN A 12 -14.05 -0.15 25.09
C GLN A 12 -13.22 0.54 23.99
N MET A 13 -11.90 0.54 24.13
CA MET A 13 -10.98 1.03 23.10
C MET A 13 -11.19 0.28 21.79
N ILE A 14 -11.29 1.03 20.69
CA ILE A 14 -11.42 0.51 19.34
C ILE A 14 -10.07 0.67 18.65
N PHE A 15 -9.46 -0.44 18.28
CA PHE A 15 -8.22 -0.43 17.48
C PHE A 15 -8.57 -0.50 15.99
N PHE A 16 -8.00 0.44 15.21
CA PHE A 16 -8.22 0.52 13.78
C PHE A 16 -6.89 0.53 13.03
N GLN A 17 -6.59 -0.56 12.33
CA GLN A 17 -5.34 -0.72 11.62
C GLN A 17 -5.54 -0.43 10.14
N ILE A 18 -4.62 0.38 9.57
CA ILE A 18 -4.61 0.79 8.17
C ILE A 18 -3.35 0.22 7.52
N ALA A 19 -3.46 -0.83 6.72
CA ALA A 19 -2.33 -1.33 5.96
C ALA A 19 -1.97 -0.35 4.84
N THR A 20 -0.67 -0.14 4.64
CA THR A 20 -0.15 0.90 3.74
C THR A 20 0.80 0.32 2.68
N GLY A 21 2.06 0.61 2.75
CA GLY A 21 3.14 0.14 1.90
C GLY A 21 4.47 0.23 2.65
N GLY A 22 5.57 0.23 1.93
CA GLY A 22 6.88 0.51 2.51
C GLY A 22 6.91 1.92 3.11
N VAL A 23 7.70 2.09 4.17
CA VAL A 23 7.81 3.38 4.89
C VAL A 23 8.33 4.52 4.01
N ASP A 24 9.07 4.19 2.96
CA ASP A 24 9.62 5.15 1.98
C ASP A 24 8.64 5.46 0.83
N GLY A 25 7.47 4.82 0.82
CA GLY A 25 6.42 5.03 -0.18
C GLY A 25 5.36 6.04 0.25
N THR A 26 4.46 6.39 -0.67
CA THR A 26 3.41 7.40 -0.47
C THR A 26 2.32 6.94 0.51
N TYR A 27 1.98 5.66 0.54
CA TYR A 27 0.89 5.13 1.36
C TYR A 27 1.14 5.29 2.87
N TYR A 28 2.37 5.05 3.33
CA TYR A 28 2.66 5.06 4.76
C TYR A 28 2.50 6.43 5.42
N PRO A 29 3.08 7.54 4.90
CA PRO A 29 2.87 8.86 5.47
C PRO A 29 1.41 9.32 5.40
N LEU A 30 0.70 9.00 4.30
CA LEU A 30 -0.73 9.32 4.18
C LEU A 30 -1.58 8.52 5.16
N GLY A 31 -1.32 7.21 5.28
CA GLY A 31 -2.00 6.36 6.25
C GLY A 31 -1.76 6.80 7.69
N THR A 32 -0.54 7.27 7.99
CA THR A 32 -0.20 7.85 9.29
C THR A 32 -0.97 9.15 9.55
N ALA A 33 -1.07 10.03 8.54
CA ALA A 33 -1.85 11.26 8.66
C ALA A 33 -3.34 10.97 8.91
N ILE A 34 -3.92 10.03 8.16
CA ILE A 34 -5.31 9.60 8.36
C ILE A 34 -5.48 8.98 9.75
N ALA A 35 -4.59 8.07 10.17
CA ALA A 35 -4.66 7.44 11.49
C ALA A 35 -4.64 8.47 12.61
N ASN A 36 -3.77 9.48 12.51
CA ASN A 36 -3.70 10.56 13.48
C ASN A 36 -4.98 11.41 13.49
N ALA A 37 -5.52 11.72 12.31
CA ALA A 37 -6.72 12.55 12.18
C ALA A 37 -8.00 11.89 12.75
N ILE A 38 -8.12 10.55 12.61
CA ILE A 38 -9.30 9.83 13.08
C ILE A 38 -9.19 9.32 14.52
N SER A 39 -7.99 9.34 15.13
CA SER A 39 -7.78 8.84 16.49
C SER A 39 -8.22 9.86 17.54
N LEU A 40 -8.96 9.39 18.54
CA LEU A 40 -9.24 10.12 19.79
C LEU A 40 -9.23 9.12 20.94
N PRO A 41 -8.04 8.68 21.38
CA PRO A 41 -7.91 7.68 22.44
C PRO A 41 -8.45 8.18 23.79
N PRO A 42 -8.82 7.28 24.71
CA PRO A 42 -9.25 7.64 26.05
C PRO A 42 -8.21 8.52 26.76
N GLY A 43 -8.65 9.60 27.39
CA GLY A 43 -7.78 10.55 28.08
C GLY A 43 -7.18 11.63 27.19
N SER A 44 -7.52 11.65 25.90
CA SER A 44 -7.23 12.81 25.03
C SER A 44 -7.87 14.09 25.56
N ARG A 45 -7.29 15.25 25.18
CA ARG A 45 -7.92 16.53 25.50
C ARG A 45 -9.33 16.58 24.89
N PRO A 46 -10.32 17.17 25.61
CA PRO A 46 -11.63 17.42 25.02
C PRO A 46 -11.49 18.24 23.73
N CYS A 47 -12.28 17.91 22.74
CA CYS A 47 -12.38 18.70 21.54
C CYS A 47 -12.98 20.07 21.85
N GLU A 48 -12.36 21.13 21.39
CA GLU A 48 -12.93 22.47 21.42
C GLU A 48 -13.94 22.60 20.27
N GLU A 49 -15.00 23.43 20.43
CA GLU A 49 -16.17 23.48 19.54
C GLU A 49 -15.91 23.81 18.05
N ALA A 50 -14.67 24.09 17.69
CA ALA A 50 -14.30 24.47 16.31
C ALA A 50 -13.25 23.53 15.67
N GLU A 51 -12.79 22.48 16.35
CA GLU A 51 -11.76 21.58 15.84
C GLU A 51 -12.35 20.26 15.35
N GLU A 52 -11.86 19.80 14.21
CA GLU A 52 -12.14 18.44 13.73
C GLU A 52 -11.48 17.44 14.66
N CYS A 53 -12.30 16.70 15.37
CA CYS A 53 -11.85 15.68 16.30
C CYS A 53 -11.98 14.30 15.71
N GLY A 54 -11.06 13.41 16.10
CA GLY A 54 -11.15 12.00 15.78
C GLY A 54 -12.38 11.32 16.40
N VAL A 55 -12.49 10.03 16.19
CA VAL A 55 -13.57 9.21 16.73
C VAL A 55 -13.27 8.85 18.18
N GLN A 56 -14.20 9.11 19.08
CA GLN A 56 -14.05 8.84 20.50
C GLN A 56 -13.68 7.37 20.77
N ASP A 57 -12.71 7.16 21.62
CA ASP A 57 -12.16 5.86 22.02
C ASP A 57 -11.48 5.05 20.87
N LEU A 58 -11.28 5.68 19.71
CA LEU A 58 -10.56 5.09 18.57
C LEU A 58 -9.05 5.31 18.70
N VAL A 59 -8.29 4.23 18.50
CA VAL A 59 -6.84 4.23 18.33
C VAL A 59 -6.53 3.68 16.94
N ALA A 60 -6.29 4.56 15.98
CA ALA A 60 -5.90 4.16 14.64
C ALA A 60 -4.39 4.12 14.48
N SER A 61 -3.88 3.24 13.64
CA SER A 61 -2.45 3.11 13.34
C SER A 61 -2.21 2.69 11.90
N ALA A 62 -1.20 3.30 11.27
CA ALA A 62 -0.70 2.86 9.97
C ALA A 62 0.24 1.66 10.16
N GLN A 63 0.06 0.65 9.33
CA GLN A 63 0.87 -0.57 9.30
C GLN A 63 1.65 -0.63 7.98
N SER A 64 2.96 -0.78 8.05
CA SER A 64 3.78 -1.03 6.87
C SER A 64 3.47 -2.41 6.28
N SER A 65 3.46 -2.51 4.96
CA SER A 65 3.22 -3.75 4.22
C SER A 65 4.06 -3.80 2.94
N ASN A 66 3.87 -4.85 2.13
CA ASN A 66 4.47 -4.93 0.80
C ASN A 66 3.63 -4.23 -0.28
N GLY A 67 2.40 -3.79 0.03
CA GLY A 67 1.56 -3.01 -0.88
C GLY A 67 0.22 -3.67 -1.22
N SER A 68 -0.35 -3.30 -2.37
CA SER A 68 -1.77 -3.49 -2.69
C SER A 68 -2.27 -4.92 -2.64
N VAL A 69 -1.49 -5.89 -3.13
CA VAL A 69 -1.90 -7.31 -3.15
C VAL A 69 -1.95 -7.88 -1.74
N ASP A 70 -0.93 -7.62 -0.92
CA ASP A 70 -0.90 -8.06 0.48
C ASP A 70 -2.00 -7.37 1.29
N ASN A 71 -2.25 -6.09 1.00
CA ASN A 71 -3.24 -5.28 1.69
C ASN A 71 -4.67 -5.80 1.52
N VAL A 72 -5.09 -6.12 0.29
CA VAL A 72 -6.43 -6.67 0.07
C VAL A 72 -6.58 -8.06 0.68
N ASN A 73 -5.52 -8.88 0.67
CA ASN A 73 -5.54 -10.17 1.37
C ASN A 73 -5.68 -9.98 2.89
N ALA A 74 -4.97 -9.02 3.48
CA ALA A 74 -5.04 -8.72 4.92
C ALA A 74 -6.43 -8.23 5.36
N VAL A 75 -7.08 -7.40 4.53
CA VAL A 75 -8.47 -6.96 4.77
C VAL A 75 -9.43 -8.13 4.65
N GLU A 76 -9.31 -8.99 3.62
CA GLU A 76 -10.21 -10.13 3.40
C GLU A 76 -10.23 -11.09 4.58
N VAL A 77 -9.07 -11.34 5.20
CA VAL A 77 -8.97 -12.24 6.36
C VAL A 77 -9.18 -11.53 7.71
N GLY A 78 -9.46 -10.21 7.69
CA GLY A 78 -9.71 -9.43 8.90
C GLY A 78 -8.45 -9.15 9.75
N LEU A 79 -7.26 -9.24 9.16
CA LEU A 79 -6.00 -8.94 9.84
C LEU A 79 -5.85 -7.42 10.09
N VAL A 80 -6.40 -6.60 9.20
CA VAL A 80 -6.45 -5.14 9.32
C VAL A 80 -7.86 -4.63 9.06
N SER A 81 -8.18 -3.44 9.58
CA SER A 81 -9.51 -2.83 9.45
C SER A 81 -9.73 -2.19 8.09
N SER A 82 -8.68 -1.63 7.50
CA SER A 82 -8.68 -0.99 6.18
C SER A 82 -7.30 -1.03 5.56
N ALA A 83 -7.20 -0.65 4.29
CA ALA A 83 -5.93 -0.63 3.59
C ALA A 83 -5.94 0.34 2.41
N PHE A 84 -4.74 0.81 2.06
CA PHE A 84 -4.48 1.43 0.76
C PHE A 84 -4.30 0.36 -0.29
N ALA A 85 -4.87 0.55 -1.46
CA ALA A 85 -4.64 -0.35 -2.59
C ALA A 85 -4.93 0.36 -3.92
N GLN A 86 -4.20 -0.03 -4.95
CA GLN A 86 -4.45 0.37 -6.33
C GLN A 86 -5.82 -0.14 -6.78
N ALA A 87 -6.53 0.67 -7.57
CA ALA A 87 -7.90 0.38 -7.99
C ALA A 87 -8.00 -0.89 -8.85
N ASP A 88 -7.02 -1.15 -9.70
CA ASP A 88 -6.91 -2.35 -10.53
C ASP A 88 -6.74 -3.62 -9.68
N ILE A 89 -5.92 -3.56 -8.64
CA ILE A 89 -5.72 -4.67 -7.69
C ILE A 89 -7.00 -4.95 -6.89
N VAL A 90 -7.70 -3.90 -6.44
CA VAL A 90 -9.01 -4.04 -5.76
C VAL A 90 -10.03 -4.67 -6.69
N TYR A 91 -10.08 -4.22 -7.95
CA TYR A 91 -10.97 -4.81 -8.95
C TYR A 91 -10.63 -6.28 -9.22
N ALA A 92 -9.35 -6.60 -9.38
CA ALA A 92 -8.89 -7.98 -9.59
C ALA A 92 -9.24 -8.89 -8.41
N ALA A 93 -9.08 -8.42 -7.16
CA ALA A 93 -9.46 -9.15 -5.97
C ALA A 93 -10.97 -9.37 -5.89
N TYR A 94 -11.77 -8.32 -6.13
CA TYR A 94 -13.23 -8.41 -6.12
C TYR A 94 -13.78 -9.34 -7.19
N SER A 95 -13.12 -9.40 -8.35
CA SER A 95 -13.54 -10.22 -9.51
C SER A 95 -12.91 -11.62 -9.54
N GLY A 96 -11.90 -11.90 -8.71
CA GLY A 96 -11.16 -13.17 -8.72
C GLY A 96 -10.29 -13.33 -9.98
N THR A 97 -9.69 -12.23 -10.47
CA THR A 97 -8.87 -12.19 -11.69
C THR A 97 -7.41 -11.81 -11.37
N GLY A 98 -6.55 -11.75 -12.39
CA GLY A 98 -5.15 -11.34 -12.23
C GLY A 98 -4.42 -12.14 -11.14
N PRO A 99 -3.78 -11.48 -10.16
CA PRO A 99 -3.05 -12.16 -9.10
C PRO A 99 -3.95 -12.98 -8.15
N PHE A 100 -5.26 -12.86 -8.28
CA PHE A 100 -6.26 -13.61 -7.50
C PHE A 100 -6.98 -14.70 -8.33
N ALA A 101 -6.54 -14.94 -9.56
CA ALA A 101 -7.12 -15.98 -10.40
C ALA A 101 -7.05 -17.36 -9.72
N GLY A 102 -8.15 -18.12 -9.79
CA GLY A 102 -8.27 -19.43 -9.13
C GLY A 102 -8.61 -19.37 -7.63
N LYS A 103 -8.75 -18.19 -7.05
CA LYS A 103 -9.26 -17.98 -5.69
C LYS A 103 -10.71 -17.50 -5.73
N PRO A 104 -11.50 -17.72 -4.67
CA PRO A 104 -12.81 -17.11 -4.57
C PRO A 104 -12.74 -15.59 -4.64
N PRO A 105 -13.65 -14.91 -5.37
CA PRO A 105 -13.73 -13.46 -5.41
C PRO A 105 -13.96 -12.85 -4.02
N MET A 106 -13.26 -11.76 -3.71
CA MET A 106 -13.34 -11.05 -2.42
C MET A 106 -14.52 -10.08 -2.40
N THR A 107 -15.74 -10.59 -2.50
CA THR A 107 -16.97 -9.79 -2.69
C THR A 107 -17.38 -8.95 -1.46
N LYS A 108 -16.72 -9.12 -0.32
CA LYS A 108 -16.94 -8.33 0.90
C LYS A 108 -16.13 -7.04 0.93
N LEU A 109 -15.14 -6.86 0.07
CA LEU A 109 -14.37 -5.63 -0.03
C LEU A 109 -15.29 -4.43 -0.31
N ARG A 110 -14.99 -3.29 0.31
CA ARG A 110 -15.68 -2.01 0.10
C ARG A 110 -14.67 -0.91 -0.07
N ALA A 111 -14.83 -0.10 -1.12
CA ALA A 111 -14.07 1.13 -1.30
C ALA A 111 -14.61 2.20 -0.35
N LEU A 112 -13.74 2.81 0.43
CA LEU A 112 -14.07 3.94 1.32
C LEU A 112 -13.94 5.27 0.58
N GLY A 113 -12.99 5.39 -0.34
CA GLY A 113 -12.77 6.59 -1.13
C GLY A 113 -11.62 6.41 -2.13
N HIS A 114 -11.56 7.32 -3.09
CA HIS A 114 -10.41 7.51 -3.97
C HIS A 114 -9.58 8.67 -3.42
N LEU A 115 -8.28 8.46 -3.23
CA LEU A 115 -7.42 9.45 -2.59
C LEU A 115 -6.68 10.32 -3.61
N TYR A 116 -5.97 9.69 -4.55
CA TYR A 116 -5.18 10.38 -5.57
C TYR A 116 -4.88 9.45 -6.76
N PRO A 117 -4.59 10.00 -7.96
CA PRO A 117 -4.07 9.21 -9.06
C PRO A 117 -2.60 8.86 -8.81
N GLU A 118 -2.22 7.65 -9.13
CA GLU A 118 -0.83 7.21 -9.11
C GLU A 118 -0.23 7.26 -10.50
N VAL A 119 1.04 7.63 -10.59
CA VAL A 119 1.79 7.71 -11.84
C VAL A 119 2.94 6.71 -11.82
N LEU A 120 3.04 5.90 -12.87
CA LEU A 120 4.17 5.00 -13.05
C LEU A 120 5.38 5.76 -13.58
N HIS A 121 6.50 5.59 -12.92
CA HIS A 121 7.80 6.12 -13.32
C HIS A 121 8.76 4.97 -13.63
N VAL A 122 9.52 5.13 -14.71
CA VAL A 122 10.68 4.29 -15.00
C VAL A 122 11.92 5.16 -14.90
N LEU A 123 12.73 4.92 -13.89
CA LEU A 123 13.99 5.59 -13.68
C LEU A 123 15.12 4.73 -14.24
N ALA A 124 15.93 5.30 -15.11
CA ALA A 124 17.05 4.59 -15.71
C ALA A 124 18.33 5.44 -15.65
N ARG A 125 19.46 4.78 -15.46
CA ARG A 125 20.75 5.43 -15.57
C ARG A 125 21.01 5.85 -17.03
N LYS A 126 21.56 7.03 -17.23
CA LYS A 126 21.87 7.54 -18.57
C LYS A 126 22.80 6.61 -19.35
N GLU A 127 23.77 6.02 -18.65
CA GLU A 127 24.76 5.11 -19.22
C GLU A 127 24.16 3.78 -19.68
N ALA A 128 23.03 3.38 -19.12
CA ALA A 128 22.32 2.15 -19.51
C ALA A 128 21.64 2.24 -20.88
N LYS A 129 21.47 3.48 -21.42
CA LYS A 129 20.90 3.75 -22.74
C LYS A 129 19.54 3.09 -22.96
N ILE A 130 18.67 3.15 -21.94
CA ILE A 130 17.31 2.62 -21.98
C ILE A 130 16.40 3.76 -22.49
N ASN A 131 15.77 3.55 -23.64
CA ASN A 131 14.84 4.49 -24.29
C ASN A 131 13.45 3.89 -24.48
N SER A 132 13.31 2.59 -24.29
CA SER A 132 12.05 1.85 -24.41
C SER A 132 12.01 0.69 -23.41
N VAL A 133 10.82 0.12 -23.20
CA VAL A 133 10.65 -1.06 -22.33
C VAL A 133 11.46 -2.25 -22.85
N ARG A 134 11.61 -2.40 -24.17
CA ARG A 134 12.42 -3.50 -24.76
C ARG A 134 13.92 -3.37 -24.48
N ASP A 135 14.42 -2.17 -24.21
CA ASP A 135 15.83 -1.96 -23.87
C ASP A 135 16.18 -2.48 -22.47
N LEU A 136 15.18 -2.89 -21.69
CA LEU A 136 15.37 -3.53 -20.39
C LEU A 136 15.91 -4.97 -20.49
N ILE A 137 15.81 -5.61 -21.67
CA ILE A 137 16.36 -6.94 -21.92
C ILE A 137 17.87 -6.96 -21.60
N GLY A 138 18.28 -7.90 -20.76
CA GLY A 138 19.68 -8.06 -20.32
C GLY A 138 20.15 -7.03 -19.29
N LYS A 139 19.28 -6.12 -18.83
CA LYS A 139 19.61 -5.10 -17.80
C LYS A 139 19.31 -5.59 -16.39
N ARG A 140 19.88 -4.90 -15.40
CA ARG A 140 19.61 -5.10 -13.97
C ARG A 140 18.48 -4.15 -13.59
N VAL A 141 17.30 -4.70 -13.31
CA VAL A 141 16.08 -3.91 -13.15
C VAL A 141 15.38 -4.26 -11.84
N SER A 142 15.05 -3.26 -11.03
CA SER A 142 14.17 -3.46 -9.88
C SER A 142 12.71 -3.30 -10.32
N ILE A 143 11.91 -4.31 -10.01
CA ILE A 143 10.51 -4.43 -10.41
C ILE A 143 9.54 -4.49 -9.20
N ASP A 144 10.00 -4.03 -8.05
CA ASP A 144 9.32 -4.05 -6.77
C ASP A 144 9.16 -5.47 -6.17
N GLU A 145 8.65 -5.55 -4.96
CA GLU A 145 8.62 -6.80 -4.18
C GLU A 145 7.33 -7.61 -4.38
N PRO A 146 7.35 -8.92 -4.11
CA PRO A 146 6.14 -9.73 -4.06
C PRO A 146 5.13 -9.16 -3.05
N GLY A 147 3.85 -9.11 -3.45
CA GLY A 147 2.79 -8.50 -2.64
C GLY A 147 2.46 -7.06 -3.04
N SER A 148 3.32 -6.40 -3.83
CA SER A 148 3.04 -5.05 -4.34
C SER A 148 2.10 -5.08 -5.55
N GLY A 149 1.36 -4.00 -5.74
CA GLY A 149 0.58 -3.77 -6.95
C GLY A 149 1.46 -3.34 -8.12
N LEU A 150 2.58 -2.67 -7.84
CA LEU A 150 3.53 -2.26 -8.87
C LEU A 150 4.15 -3.47 -9.59
N LEU A 151 4.52 -4.54 -8.86
CA LEU A 151 5.02 -5.76 -9.49
C LEU A 151 4.01 -6.37 -10.48
N VAL A 152 2.72 -6.34 -10.13
CA VAL A 152 1.65 -6.81 -11.03
C VAL A 152 1.60 -5.94 -12.28
N MET A 153 1.57 -4.63 -12.12
CA MET A 153 1.55 -3.67 -13.23
C MET A 153 2.77 -3.82 -14.14
N VAL A 154 3.96 -3.99 -13.58
CA VAL A 154 5.20 -4.17 -14.35
C VAL A 154 5.15 -5.46 -15.19
N ARG A 155 4.64 -6.55 -14.63
CA ARG A 155 4.44 -7.81 -15.36
C ARG A 155 3.45 -7.67 -16.51
N ASP A 156 2.37 -6.92 -16.30
CA ASP A 156 1.39 -6.63 -17.37
C ASP A 156 2.01 -5.79 -18.50
N ILE A 157 2.85 -4.81 -18.14
CA ILE A 157 3.62 -4.03 -19.12
C ILE A 157 4.58 -4.93 -19.90
N PHE A 158 5.34 -5.77 -19.21
CA PHE A 158 6.26 -6.69 -19.86
C PHE A 158 5.53 -7.61 -20.84
N ALA A 159 4.42 -8.20 -20.41
CA ALA A 159 3.58 -9.04 -21.27
C ALA A 159 3.08 -8.29 -22.52
N ALA A 160 2.67 -7.03 -22.38
CA ALA A 160 2.23 -6.18 -23.50
C ALA A 160 3.37 -5.90 -24.50
N TYR A 161 4.63 -5.90 -24.06
CA TYR A 161 5.80 -5.74 -24.92
C TYR A 161 6.40 -7.06 -25.38
N GLY A 162 5.83 -8.21 -24.98
CA GLY A 162 6.29 -9.56 -25.32
C GLY A 162 7.64 -9.91 -24.70
N ILE A 163 7.89 -9.43 -23.48
CA ILE A 163 9.05 -9.75 -22.65
C ILE A 163 8.57 -10.21 -21.27
N ASP A 164 9.44 -10.81 -20.50
CA ASP A 164 9.17 -11.16 -19.10
C ASP A 164 10.38 -10.90 -18.20
N GLU A 165 10.22 -11.15 -16.90
CA GLU A 165 11.27 -10.89 -15.91
C GLU A 165 12.52 -11.79 -16.05
N ASN A 166 12.45 -12.90 -16.84
CA ASN A 166 13.59 -13.75 -17.13
C ASN A 166 14.47 -13.19 -18.26
N ASP A 167 13.95 -12.23 -19.04
CA ASP A 167 14.73 -11.55 -20.08
C ASP A 167 15.73 -10.54 -19.52
N MET A 168 15.73 -10.32 -18.19
CA MET A 168 16.58 -9.35 -17.49
C MET A 168 17.10 -9.92 -16.16
N THR A 169 18.00 -9.23 -15.52
CA THR A 169 18.36 -9.50 -14.12
C THR A 169 17.40 -8.74 -13.22
N ALA A 170 16.25 -9.35 -12.95
CA ALA A 170 15.22 -8.77 -12.11
C ALA A 170 15.60 -8.79 -10.63
N SER A 171 15.31 -7.70 -9.93
CA SER A 171 15.46 -7.57 -8.48
C SER A 171 14.13 -7.14 -7.87
N TYR A 172 13.79 -7.74 -6.72
CA TYR A 172 12.53 -7.51 -6.02
C TYR A 172 12.79 -6.69 -4.77
N LEU A 173 12.93 -5.37 -4.95
CA LEU A 173 13.37 -4.45 -3.91
C LEU A 173 12.32 -3.37 -3.67
N LYS A 174 12.18 -2.97 -2.40
CA LYS A 174 11.44 -1.77 -2.02
C LYS A 174 12.04 -0.52 -2.66
N PRO A 175 11.26 0.56 -2.83
CA PRO A 175 11.72 1.79 -3.51
C PRO A 175 13.03 2.36 -2.96
N GLY A 176 13.16 2.51 -1.64
CA GLY A 176 14.37 3.08 -1.02
C GLY A 176 15.66 2.33 -1.39
N PRO A 177 15.80 1.04 -1.06
CA PRO A 177 16.93 0.22 -1.50
C PRO A 177 17.16 0.22 -3.01
N ALA A 178 16.11 0.20 -3.83
CA ALA A 178 16.23 0.22 -5.29
C ALA A 178 16.85 1.53 -5.79
N VAL A 179 16.42 2.67 -5.26
CA VAL A 179 16.98 4.00 -5.59
C VAL A 179 18.45 4.08 -5.19
N ASP A 180 18.81 3.60 -4.01
CA ASP A 180 20.20 3.56 -3.55
C ASP A 180 21.09 2.71 -4.46
N MET A 181 20.62 1.53 -4.87
CA MET A 181 21.35 0.66 -5.79
C MET A 181 21.47 1.27 -7.19
N LEU A 182 20.42 1.94 -7.68
CA LEU A 182 20.47 2.67 -8.95
C LEU A 182 21.55 3.78 -8.90
N ALA A 183 21.58 4.55 -7.82
CA ALA A 183 22.55 5.63 -7.61
C ALA A 183 24.00 5.11 -7.56
N ARG A 184 24.23 3.95 -6.93
CA ARG A 184 25.56 3.31 -6.91
C ARG A 184 25.94 2.58 -8.21
N GLY A 185 25.03 2.50 -9.18
CA GLY A 185 25.26 1.78 -10.44
C GLY A 185 25.15 0.27 -10.35
N GLU A 186 24.54 -0.24 -9.31
CA GLU A 186 24.26 -1.67 -9.10
C GLU A 186 23.00 -2.11 -9.84
N LEU A 187 22.09 -1.17 -10.14
CA LEU A 187 20.96 -1.32 -11.07
C LEU A 187 21.14 -0.43 -12.29
N ASP A 188 20.48 -0.79 -13.38
CA ASP A 188 20.42 -0.02 -14.63
C ASP A 188 19.09 0.75 -14.72
N ALA A 189 18.02 0.20 -14.18
CA ALA A 189 16.71 0.83 -14.07
C ALA A 189 15.93 0.33 -12.87
N LEU A 190 14.88 1.09 -12.51
CA LEU A 190 13.86 0.68 -11.56
C LEU A 190 12.48 1.20 -12.01
N PHE A 191 11.44 0.51 -11.56
CA PHE A 191 10.06 0.97 -11.62
C PHE A 191 9.66 1.54 -10.27
N GLN A 192 8.85 2.59 -10.29
CA GLN A 192 8.27 3.23 -9.10
C GLN A 192 6.90 3.80 -9.42
N ILE A 193 6.02 3.79 -8.43
CA ILE A 193 4.70 4.41 -8.52
C ILE A 193 4.55 5.44 -7.39
N SER A 194 3.98 6.59 -7.68
CA SER A 194 3.74 7.66 -6.70
C SER A 194 2.60 8.58 -7.13
#